data_e524465c8a80a875246c673dedb6b2fe
#
_entry.id   e524465c8a80a875246c673dedb6b2fe
#
_cell.length_a   1.000
_cell.length_b   1.000
_cell.length_c   1.000
_cell.angle_alpha   90.00
_cell.angle_beta   90.00
_cell.angle_gamma   90.00
#
_symmetry.space_group_name_H-M   'P 1'
#
loop_
_entity.id
_entity.type
_entity.pdbx_description
1 polymer ?
#
loop_
_entity_poly.entity_id
_entity_poly.type
_entity_poly.pdbx_seq_one_letter_code
_entity_poly.pdbx_strand_id
1 'polypeptide(L)'
;RLCFQWAKGQPQAFSDRTGKPDMRGAYGLHGQEMIAWLTHLQHTRGKNIWFVGILDEKLDDFNRKVFTPQIDGSKTGNELPGIVDEVISMAEITEGDGEPYRAFVCQTLNPFGFPAKDRSGRLDVIEEPHLGRLMEKISGPVKPASERLEFSRPQPSDADTPVTQEDEGAQ
;
A
#
# COMPACT_ATOMS: atom_id res chain seq x y z
N ARG A 1 -2.86 20.13 -0.28
CA ARG A 1 -2.91 21.49 0.37
C ARG A 1 -4.21 22.23 0.10
N LEU A 2 -4.65 22.37 -1.17
CA LEU A 2 -5.89 23.12 -1.49
C LEU A 2 -7.12 22.51 -0.84
N CYS A 3 -7.30 21.19 -0.89
CA CYS A 3 -8.41 20.49 -0.27
C CYS A 3 -8.48 20.72 1.24
N PHE A 4 -7.33 20.74 1.91
CA PHE A 4 -7.27 21.03 3.35
C PHE A 4 -7.59 22.50 3.67
N GLN A 5 -7.13 23.44 2.83
CA GLN A 5 -7.51 24.85 2.98
C GLN A 5 -9.03 25.04 2.82
N TRP A 6 -9.63 24.36 1.85
CA TRP A 6 -11.09 24.33 1.71
C TRP A 6 -11.77 23.79 2.97
N ALA A 7 -11.33 22.65 3.51
CA ALA A 7 -11.90 22.02 4.71
C ALA A 7 -11.87 22.96 5.92
N LYS A 8 -10.79 23.73 6.10
CA LYS A 8 -10.69 24.73 7.18
C LYS A 8 -11.70 25.88 7.10
N GLY A 9 -12.25 26.15 5.93
CA GLY A 9 -13.29 27.16 5.72
C GLY A 9 -14.72 26.67 5.93
N GLN A 10 -14.92 25.36 6.17
CA GLN A 10 -16.24 24.77 6.32
C GLN A 10 -16.77 24.86 7.76
N PRO A 11 -18.10 24.87 7.98
CA PRO A 11 -18.68 24.92 9.33
C PRO A 11 -18.14 23.85 10.27
N GLN A 12 -17.89 22.63 9.78
CA GLN A 12 -17.36 21.50 10.55
C GLN A 12 -15.96 21.73 11.11
N ALA A 13 -15.25 22.73 10.58
CA ALA A 13 -13.92 23.13 11.07
C ALA A 13 -13.99 24.14 12.23
N PHE A 14 -15.19 24.39 12.77
CA PHE A 14 -15.40 25.27 13.89
C PHE A 14 -16.15 24.55 15.00
N SER A 15 -15.81 24.86 16.24
CA SER A 15 -16.49 24.30 17.41
C SER A 15 -17.90 24.89 17.56
N ASP A 16 -18.93 24.07 17.57
CA ASP A 16 -20.32 24.49 17.77
C ASP A 16 -20.53 25.29 19.06
N ARG A 17 -19.76 24.97 20.10
CA ARG A 17 -19.89 25.61 21.42
C ARG A 17 -19.20 26.96 21.49
N THR A 18 -18.09 27.17 20.79
CA THR A 18 -17.22 28.35 21.00
C THR A 18 -17.05 29.19 19.72
N GLY A 19 -17.45 28.68 18.56
CA GLY A 19 -17.20 29.29 17.26
C GLY A 19 -15.71 29.38 16.88
N LYS A 20 -14.81 28.80 17.68
CA LYS A 20 -13.37 28.82 17.40
C LYS A 20 -12.99 27.73 16.42
N PRO A 21 -11.89 27.93 15.62
CA PRO A 21 -11.38 26.92 14.72
C PRO A 21 -11.10 25.58 15.43
N ASP A 22 -11.62 24.50 14.87
CA ASP A 22 -11.37 23.11 15.29
C ASP A 22 -10.60 22.36 14.20
N MET A 23 -9.31 22.20 14.42
CA MET A 23 -8.44 21.49 13.47
C MET A 23 -8.80 20.00 13.33
N ARG A 24 -9.37 19.37 14.37
CA ARG A 24 -9.81 17.96 14.28
C ARG A 24 -10.99 17.83 13.33
N GLY A 25 -11.96 18.74 13.44
CA GLY A 25 -13.09 18.82 12.51
C GLY A 25 -12.61 19.03 11.07
N ALA A 26 -11.67 19.96 10.85
CA ALA A 26 -11.09 20.22 9.54
C ALA A 26 -10.39 18.97 8.94
N TYR A 27 -9.56 18.26 9.71
CA TYR A 27 -8.93 17.02 9.26
C TYR A 27 -9.94 15.90 9.05
N GLY A 28 -10.95 15.79 9.90
CA GLY A 28 -12.03 14.82 9.75
C GLY A 28 -12.79 15.00 8.45
N LEU A 29 -13.23 16.22 8.16
CA LEU A 29 -13.92 16.58 6.92
C LEU A 29 -13.02 16.32 5.70
N HIS A 30 -11.78 16.80 5.75
CA HIS A 30 -10.81 16.57 4.66
C HIS A 30 -10.64 15.09 4.33
N GLY A 31 -10.47 14.24 5.35
CA GLY A 31 -10.33 12.80 5.18
C GLY A 31 -11.58 12.16 4.58
N GLN A 32 -12.77 12.51 5.06
CA GLN A 32 -14.05 12.01 4.54
C GLN A 32 -14.24 12.36 3.07
N GLU A 33 -14.03 13.61 2.70
CA GLU A 33 -14.18 14.07 1.32
C GLU A 33 -13.16 13.44 0.38
N MET A 34 -11.92 13.31 0.81
CA MET A 34 -10.88 12.62 0.02
C MET A 34 -11.24 11.16 -0.24
N ILE A 35 -11.65 10.42 0.78
CA ILE A 35 -12.06 9.02 0.64
C ILE A 35 -13.31 8.88 -0.23
N ALA A 36 -14.31 9.74 -0.04
CA ALA A 36 -15.52 9.75 -0.86
C ALA A 36 -15.20 10.02 -2.33
N TRP A 37 -14.33 10.98 -2.62
CA TRP A 37 -13.90 11.31 -3.98
C TRP A 37 -13.13 10.16 -4.64
N LEU A 38 -12.16 9.57 -3.93
CA LEU A 38 -11.37 8.43 -4.43
C LEU A 38 -12.26 7.22 -4.72
N THR A 39 -13.18 6.90 -3.79
CA THR A 39 -14.14 5.80 -3.95
C THR A 39 -15.09 6.05 -5.13
N HIS A 40 -15.55 7.29 -5.32
CA HIS A 40 -16.37 7.66 -6.47
C HIS A 40 -15.62 7.41 -7.81
N LEU A 41 -14.36 7.82 -7.89
CA LEU A 41 -13.53 7.63 -9.07
C LEU A 41 -13.22 6.15 -9.32
N GLN A 42 -12.94 5.37 -8.27
CA GLN A 42 -12.72 3.92 -8.38
C GLN A 42 -13.89 3.20 -9.06
N HIS A 43 -15.13 3.65 -8.84
CA HIS A 43 -16.31 3.06 -9.44
C HIS A 43 -16.65 3.59 -10.83
N THR A 44 -15.80 4.44 -11.43
CA THR A 44 -16.01 4.96 -12.77
C THR A 44 -15.79 3.88 -13.82
N ARG A 45 -16.87 3.48 -14.50
CA ARG A 45 -16.83 2.39 -15.48
C ARG A 45 -16.09 2.77 -16.76
N GLY A 46 -15.37 1.81 -17.33
CA GLY A 46 -14.73 1.93 -18.65
C GLY A 46 -13.56 2.91 -18.69
N LYS A 47 -12.97 3.23 -17.55
CA LYS A 47 -11.79 4.12 -17.45
C LYS A 47 -10.78 3.58 -16.45
N ASN A 48 -9.51 3.75 -16.78
CA ASN A 48 -8.41 3.58 -15.85
C ASN A 48 -8.09 4.94 -15.21
N ILE A 49 -8.09 5.00 -13.89
CA ILE A 49 -7.86 6.23 -13.13
C ILE A 49 -6.52 6.14 -12.42
N TRP A 50 -5.68 7.11 -12.64
CA TRP A 50 -4.36 7.20 -12.03
C TRP A 50 -4.32 8.35 -11.04
N PHE A 51 -3.98 8.05 -9.78
CA PHE A 51 -3.66 9.04 -8.77
C PHE A 51 -2.16 9.12 -8.64
N VAL A 52 -1.60 10.28 -8.92
CA VAL A 52 -0.16 10.51 -8.81
C VAL A 52 0.12 11.33 -7.56
N GLY A 53 0.98 10.84 -6.72
CA GLY A 53 1.36 11.47 -5.46
C GLY A 53 2.85 11.42 -5.22
N ILE A 54 3.31 12.16 -4.23
CA ILE A 54 4.69 12.17 -3.75
C ILE A 54 4.74 11.28 -2.51
N LEU A 55 5.84 10.54 -2.35
CA LEU A 55 6.13 9.81 -1.13
C LEU A 55 6.85 10.71 -0.12
N ASP A 56 6.45 10.57 1.13
CA ASP A 56 7.09 11.16 2.30
C ASP A 56 7.94 10.09 2.97
N GLU A 57 9.21 10.38 3.21
CA GLU A 57 10.13 9.47 3.91
C GLU A 57 10.09 9.78 5.40
N LYS A 58 9.86 8.77 6.22
CA LYS A 58 9.86 8.86 7.69
C LYS A 58 10.71 7.74 8.28
N LEU A 59 11.16 7.93 9.49
CA LEU A 59 11.73 6.84 10.28
C LEU A 59 10.65 6.28 11.20
N ASP A 60 10.56 4.95 11.27
CA ASP A 60 9.72 4.27 12.26
C ASP A 60 10.42 4.23 13.64
N ASP A 61 9.72 3.66 14.64
CA ASP A 61 10.24 3.53 16.02
C ASP A 61 11.50 2.63 16.11
N PHE A 62 11.83 1.90 15.05
CA PHE A 62 13.02 1.06 14.93
C PHE A 62 14.10 1.70 14.04
N ASN A 63 13.98 2.99 13.75
CA ASN A 63 14.91 3.75 12.90
C ASN A 63 15.02 3.23 11.46
N ARG A 64 13.96 2.58 10.94
CA ARG A 64 13.88 2.12 9.56
C ARG A 64 13.14 3.13 8.71
N LYS A 65 13.58 3.32 7.47
CA LYS A 65 12.90 4.18 6.50
C LYS A 65 11.56 3.57 6.10
N VAL A 66 10.51 4.37 6.24
CA VAL A 66 9.14 4.03 5.83
C VAL A 66 8.65 5.12 4.88
N PHE A 67 8.07 4.71 3.78
CA PHE A 67 7.50 5.62 2.79
C PHE A 67 5.98 5.63 2.86
N THR A 68 5.39 6.80 2.88
CA THR A 68 3.93 6.97 2.88
C THR A 68 3.51 8.03 1.85
N PRO A 69 2.31 7.92 1.25
CA PRO A 69 1.79 9.01 0.42
C PRO A 69 1.72 10.32 1.18
N GLN A 70 2.23 11.39 0.59
CA GLN A 70 2.21 12.73 1.19
C GLN A 70 0.79 13.33 1.06
N ILE A 71 -0.06 13.01 2.01
CA ILE A 71 -1.44 13.50 2.10
C ILE A 71 -1.66 14.15 3.47
N ASP A 72 -2.31 15.31 3.49
CA ASP A 72 -2.72 15.95 4.75
C ASP A 72 -3.70 15.03 5.50
N GLY A 73 -3.33 14.65 6.73
CA GLY A 73 -4.10 13.71 7.55
C GLY A 73 -3.62 12.26 7.40
N SER A 74 -3.04 11.72 8.48
CA SER A 74 -2.43 10.37 8.51
C SER A 74 -3.42 9.25 8.17
N LYS A 75 -4.70 9.39 8.56
CA LYS A 75 -5.73 8.38 8.32
C LYS A 75 -5.94 8.14 6.82
N THR A 76 -6.09 9.21 6.04
CA THR A 76 -6.34 9.12 4.59
C THR A 76 -5.18 8.45 3.86
N GLY A 77 -3.93 8.82 4.19
CA GLY A 77 -2.74 8.21 3.60
C GLY A 77 -2.63 6.71 3.86
N ASN A 78 -3.08 6.25 5.03
CA ASN A 78 -3.06 4.84 5.39
C ASN A 78 -4.20 4.04 4.74
N GLU A 79 -5.37 4.66 4.49
CA GLU A 79 -6.52 4.00 3.87
C GLU A 79 -6.41 3.93 2.34
N LEU A 80 -5.72 4.88 1.71
CA LEU A 80 -5.61 4.97 0.26
C LEU A 80 -5.14 3.68 -0.43
N PRO A 81 -4.10 2.97 0.03
CA PRO A 81 -3.68 1.71 -0.57
C PRO A 81 -4.76 0.61 -0.53
N GLY A 82 -5.70 0.70 0.42
CA GLY A 82 -6.84 -0.22 0.52
C GLY A 82 -7.89 0.00 -0.57
N ILE A 83 -8.07 1.23 -1.00
CA ILE A 83 -9.11 1.64 -1.97
C ILE A 83 -8.72 1.28 -3.40
N VAL A 84 -7.47 1.58 -3.80
CA VAL A 84 -7.00 1.37 -5.18
C VAL A 84 -6.66 -0.09 -5.45
N ASP A 85 -6.72 -0.50 -6.72
CA ASP A 85 -6.36 -1.86 -7.13
C ASP A 85 -4.85 -2.06 -7.14
N GLU A 86 -4.12 -1.10 -7.67
CA GLU A 86 -2.67 -1.14 -7.80
C GLU A 86 -2.03 0.03 -7.05
N VAL A 87 -0.94 -0.22 -6.36
CA VAL A 87 -0.03 0.80 -5.81
C VAL A 87 1.33 0.59 -6.44
N ILE A 88 1.82 1.59 -7.13
CA ILE A 88 3.04 1.52 -7.90
C ILE A 88 3.96 2.65 -7.49
N SER A 89 5.12 2.33 -6.98
CA SER A 89 6.15 3.31 -6.65
C SER A 89 7.15 3.42 -7.80
N MET A 90 7.36 4.62 -8.32
CA MET A 90 8.45 4.88 -9.26
C MET A 90 9.69 5.27 -8.45
N ALA A 91 10.77 4.53 -8.62
CA ALA A 91 12.01 4.73 -7.91
C ALA A 91 13.22 4.57 -8.83
N GLU A 92 14.34 5.15 -8.43
CA GLU A 92 15.65 4.81 -8.95
C GLU A 92 16.21 3.69 -8.08
N ILE A 93 16.54 2.57 -8.70
CA ILE A 93 17.02 1.36 -8.03
C ILE A 93 18.38 0.95 -8.58
N THR A 94 19.17 0.28 -7.73
CA THR A 94 20.46 -0.29 -8.09
C THR A 94 20.45 -1.75 -7.68
N GLU A 95 20.79 -2.65 -8.58
CA GLU A 95 20.93 -4.07 -8.31
C GLU A 95 22.42 -4.45 -8.28
N GLY A 96 22.89 -4.91 -7.12
CA GLY A 96 24.28 -5.23 -6.91
C GLY A 96 25.18 -4.01 -7.17
N ASP A 97 26.26 -4.22 -7.95
CA ASP A 97 27.23 -3.17 -8.36
C ASP A 97 26.84 -2.49 -9.71
N GLY A 98 25.59 -2.67 -10.15
CA GLY A 98 25.11 -2.12 -11.42
C GLY A 98 24.87 -0.61 -11.38
N GLU A 99 24.68 -0.02 -12.56
CA GLU A 99 24.28 1.38 -12.68
C GLU A 99 22.83 1.59 -12.23
N PRO A 100 22.50 2.71 -11.55
CA PRO A 100 21.14 3.01 -11.15
C PRO A 100 20.23 3.23 -12.37
N TYR A 101 19.02 2.69 -12.28
CA TYR A 101 18.00 2.86 -13.32
C TYR A 101 16.62 3.10 -12.70
N ARG A 102 15.74 3.74 -13.47
CA ARG A 102 14.36 4.00 -13.04
C ARG A 102 13.49 2.78 -13.31
N ALA A 103 12.68 2.42 -12.32
CA ALA A 103 11.75 1.31 -12.42
C ALA A 103 10.45 1.58 -11.67
N PHE A 104 9.41 0.81 -12.00
CA PHE A 104 8.22 0.67 -11.18
C PHE A 104 8.42 -0.48 -10.21
N VAL A 105 8.20 -0.23 -8.91
CA VAL A 105 8.12 -1.26 -7.87
C VAL A 105 6.64 -1.55 -7.65
N CYS A 106 6.24 -2.82 -7.87
CA CYS A 106 4.83 -3.21 -7.99
C CYS A 106 4.37 -4.23 -6.94
N GLN A 107 5.27 -4.93 -6.26
CA GLN A 107 4.91 -5.95 -5.27
C GLN A 107 5.12 -5.47 -3.84
N THR A 108 4.19 -5.86 -2.95
CA THR A 108 4.24 -5.51 -1.52
C THR A 108 5.53 -6.01 -0.86
N LEU A 109 5.93 -7.23 -1.20
CA LEU A 109 7.21 -7.80 -0.75
C LEU A 109 8.30 -7.41 -1.74
N ASN A 110 8.97 -6.30 -1.47
CA ASN A 110 10.09 -5.83 -2.26
C ASN A 110 11.27 -5.45 -1.36
N PRO A 111 12.52 -5.61 -1.85
CA PRO A 111 13.72 -5.33 -1.06
C PRO A 111 13.98 -3.84 -0.82
N PHE A 112 13.25 -2.95 -1.50
CA PHE A 112 13.48 -1.51 -1.48
C PHE A 112 12.66 -0.77 -0.42
N GLY A 113 11.65 -1.44 0.18
CA GLY A 113 10.78 -0.85 1.20
C GLY A 113 9.79 0.19 0.68
N PHE A 114 9.60 0.29 -0.63
CA PHE A 114 8.59 1.18 -1.21
C PHE A 114 7.18 0.60 -1.07
N PRO A 115 6.16 1.44 -0.83
CA PRO A 115 4.77 0.99 -0.83
C PRO A 115 4.39 0.53 -2.23
N ALA A 116 3.94 -0.72 -2.32
CA ALA A 116 3.49 -1.32 -3.57
C ALA A 116 2.42 -2.37 -3.31
N LYS A 117 1.55 -2.58 -4.31
CA LYS A 117 0.48 -3.57 -4.27
C LYS A 117 0.07 -3.90 -5.69
N ASP A 118 -0.06 -5.17 -5.99
CA ASP A 118 -0.62 -5.67 -7.24
C ASP A 118 -1.82 -6.59 -6.94
N ARG A 119 -3.03 -6.11 -7.20
CA ARG A 119 -4.24 -6.92 -7.08
C ARG A 119 -4.43 -7.82 -8.30
N SER A 120 -3.87 -7.47 -9.44
CA SER A 120 -3.98 -8.26 -10.66
C SER A 120 -3.24 -9.59 -10.59
N GLY A 121 -2.19 -9.67 -9.77
CA GLY A 121 -1.30 -10.83 -9.67
C GLY A 121 -0.46 -11.07 -10.93
N ARG A 122 -0.31 -10.06 -11.79
CA ARG A 122 0.37 -10.18 -13.09
C ARG A 122 1.69 -9.43 -13.18
N LEU A 123 1.90 -8.49 -12.25
CA LEU A 123 3.10 -7.68 -12.23
C LEU A 123 4.24 -8.43 -11.54
N ASP A 124 5.45 -8.16 -11.99
CA ASP A 124 6.66 -8.60 -11.32
C ASP A 124 7.04 -7.60 -10.21
N VAL A 125 8.05 -7.91 -9.40
CA VAL A 125 8.51 -7.00 -8.33
C VAL A 125 8.93 -5.67 -8.92
N ILE A 126 9.60 -5.72 -10.07
CA ILE A 126 10.11 -4.58 -10.82
C ILE A 126 9.55 -4.63 -12.23
N GLU A 127 9.04 -3.51 -12.69
CA GLU A 127 8.52 -3.33 -14.04
C GLU A 127 9.16 -2.13 -14.73
N GLU A 128 9.20 -2.17 -16.06
CA GLU A 128 9.61 -1.03 -16.86
C GLU A 128 8.71 0.19 -16.56
N PRO A 129 9.26 1.40 -16.39
CA PRO A 129 8.47 2.59 -16.06
C PRO A 129 7.69 3.12 -17.27
N HIS A 130 6.79 2.29 -17.79
CA HIS A 130 5.93 2.57 -18.94
C HIS A 130 4.49 2.18 -18.66
N LEU A 131 3.62 3.16 -18.37
CA LEU A 131 2.24 2.94 -17.97
C LEU A 131 1.42 2.11 -18.97
N GLY A 132 1.63 2.28 -20.28
CA GLY A 132 0.92 1.52 -21.30
C GLY A 132 1.23 0.02 -21.21
N ARG A 133 2.50 -0.36 -21.13
CA ARG A 133 2.93 -1.76 -20.98
C ARG A 133 2.46 -2.36 -19.67
N LEU A 134 2.49 -1.56 -18.61
CA LEU A 134 1.96 -1.97 -17.30
C LEU A 134 0.47 -2.31 -17.40
N MET A 135 -0.33 -1.45 -18.06
CA MET A 135 -1.76 -1.69 -18.26
C MET A 135 -2.04 -2.90 -19.15
N GLU A 136 -1.23 -3.16 -20.16
CA GLU A 136 -1.32 -4.38 -20.98
C GLU A 136 -1.11 -5.63 -20.12
N LYS A 137 -0.11 -5.63 -19.23
CA LYS A 137 0.10 -6.72 -18.26
C LYS A 137 -1.07 -6.89 -17.30
N ILE A 138 -1.53 -5.81 -16.66
CA ILE A 138 -2.64 -5.82 -15.70
C ILE A 138 -3.93 -6.37 -16.36
N SER A 139 -4.19 -5.98 -17.59
CA SER A 139 -5.40 -6.38 -18.35
C SER A 139 -5.25 -7.72 -19.07
N GLY A 140 -4.06 -8.27 -19.11
CA GLY A 140 -3.72 -9.50 -19.83
C GLY A 140 -4.27 -10.77 -19.19
N PRO A 141 -3.98 -11.94 -19.76
CA PRO A 141 -4.36 -13.21 -19.19
C PRO A 141 -3.68 -13.45 -17.84
N VAL A 142 -4.34 -14.19 -16.97
CA VAL A 142 -3.77 -14.56 -15.67
C VAL A 142 -2.55 -15.45 -15.88
N LYS A 143 -1.45 -15.24 -15.15
CA LYS A 143 -0.25 -16.10 -15.17
C LYS A 143 -0.67 -17.57 -14.98
N PRO A 144 -0.12 -18.50 -15.76
CA PRO A 144 -0.39 -19.93 -15.59
C PRO A 144 0.00 -20.39 -14.18
N ALA A 145 -0.64 -21.45 -13.71
CA ALA A 145 -0.42 -21.96 -12.34
C ALA A 145 1.06 -22.28 -12.06
N SER A 146 1.81 -22.73 -13.08
CA SER A 146 3.25 -23.02 -13.01
C SER A 146 4.14 -21.80 -12.74
N GLU A 147 3.64 -20.60 -13.03
CA GLU A 147 4.37 -19.33 -12.83
C GLU A 147 3.91 -18.58 -11.58
N ARG A 148 2.92 -19.13 -10.85
CA ARG A 148 2.47 -18.55 -9.60
C ARG A 148 3.33 -19.07 -8.47
N LEU A 149 3.57 -18.22 -7.45
CA LEU A 149 4.19 -18.67 -6.21
C LEU A 149 3.35 -19.79 -5.59
N GLU A 150 3.94 -20.98 -5.43
CA GLU A 150 3.33 -22.05 -4.65
C GLU A 150 3.32 -21.65 -3.18
N PHE A 151 2.12 -21.65 -2.59
CA PHE A 151 1.98 -21.48 -1.16
C PHE A 151 2.23 -22.83 -0.48
N SER A 152 3.49 -23.13 -0.16
CA SER A 152 3.86 -24.27 0.69
C SER A 152 3.70 -23.84 2.15
N ARG A 153 2.73 -24.44 2.88
CA ARG A 153 2.73 -24.32 4.33
C ARG A 153 4.04 -24.90 4.86
N PRO A 154 4.75 -24.20 5.78
CA PRO A 154 5.85 -24.84 6.49
C PRO A 154 5.32 -26.13 7.11
N GLN A 155 5.91 -27.27 6.78
CA GLN A 155 5.62 -28.53 7.46
C GLN A 155 6.07 -28.36 8.92
N PRO A 156 5.25 -28.78 9.91
CA PRO A 156 5.73 -28.83 11.29
C PRO A 156 7.01 -29.66 11.30
N SER A 157 8.08 -29.10 11.85
CA SER A 157 9.32 -29.82 12.00
C SER A 157 9.08 -31.02 12.94
N ASP A 158 9.68 -32.17 12.66
CA ASP A 158 9.59 -33.38 13.49
C ASP A 158 10.06 -33.16 14.95
N ALA A 159 10.57 -31.96 15.27
CA ALA A 159 10.97 -31.54 16.62
C ALA A 159 9.77 -31.30 17.57
N ASP A 160 8.54 -31.16 17.06
CA ASP A 160 7.34 -30.93 17.86
C ASP A 160 6.51 -32.21 18.13
N THR A 161 7.07 -33.38 17.84
CA THR A 161 6.42 -34.64 18.22
C THR A 161 6.60 -34.84 19.74
N PRO A 162 5.55 -34.83 20.54
CA PRO A 162 5.70 -35.09 21.97
C PRO A 162 6.26 -36.48 22.17
N VAL A 163 7.41 -36.58 22.81
CA VAL A 163 7.99 -37.85 23.26
C VAL A 163 6.99 -38.47 24.24
N THR A 164 6.30 -39.50 23.79
CA THR A 164 5.47 -40.34 24.66
C THR A 164 6.43 -41.02 25.63
N GLN A 165 6.46 -40.59 26.88
CA GLN A 165 7.11 -41.31 27.96
C GLN A 165 6.37 -42.61 28.10
N GLU A 166 6.98 -43.72 27.67
CA GLU A 166 6.55 -45.06 28.08
C GLU A 166 6.79 -45.17 29.57
N ASP A 167 5.69 -45.30 30.29
CA ASP A 167 5.63 -45.56 31.72
C ASP A 167 6.10 -47.02 31.94
N GLU A 168 7.38 -47.21 32.25
CA GLU A 168 7.84 -48.52 32.75
C GLU A 168 7.32 -48.71 34.17
N GLY A 169 6.15 -49.39 34.23
CA GLY A 169 5.56 -49.82 35.45
C GLY A 169 6.31 -51.00 36.08
N ALA A 170 6.51 -50.84 37.35
CA ALA A 170 6.40 -51.81 38.45
C ALA A 170 7.07 -53.20 38.33
N GLN A 171 7.99 -53.39 39.19
CA GLN A 171 7.93 -54.56 40.10
C GLN A 171 8.39 -54.13 41.49
#